data_8efc9d11e7d95e1cd6bfadf037e7f095
#
_entry.id   8efc9d11e7d95e1cd6bfadf037e7f095
#
_cell.length_a   1.000
_cell.length_b   1.000
_cell.length_c   1.000
_cell.angle_alpha   90.00
_cell.angle_beta   90.00
_cell.angle_gamma   90.00
#
_symmetry.space_group_name_H-M   'P 1'
#
loop_
_entity.id
_entity.type
_entity.pdbx_description
1 polymer ?
#
loop_
_entity_poly.entity_id
_entity_poly.type
_entity_poly.pdbx_seq_one_letter_code
_entity_poly.pdbx_strand_id
1 'polypeptide(L)'
;MKRFNKAIKILLVTNGLILIAGAMLGPIYALFVEKIGGDLLDASSAFGVFALAAGITTLISARYSDKLKENELILVWGYGIMGLGFLGYTLVNSIWALLIVQVIIGLGEAIYVPAFDAVYSKHLDGKKCGREWGAWEATNYFTMALGAVTGGLLVTNLGFNTIFIIMGFLCFASAIYIFLLPRKVL
;
A
#
# COMPACT_ATOMS: atom_id res chain seq x y z
N MET A 1 19.75 1.36 24.18
CA MET A 1 19.27 1.58 22.78
C MET A 1 18.40 2.83 22.74
N LYS A 2 18.83 3.91 22.05
CA LYS A 2 17.96 5.09 21.85
C LYS A 2 16.75 4.67 21.01
N ARG A 3 15.55 4.94 21.50
CA ARG A 3 14.26 4.62 20.84
C ARG A 3 14.14 5.40 19.51
N PHE A 4 13.51 4.81 18.50
CA PHE A 4 13.06 5.55 17.32
C PHE A 4 12.18 6.75 17.69
N ASN A 5 12.26 7.80 16.91
CA ASN A 5 11.34 8.93 16.97
C ASN A 5 9.88 8.45 16.89
N LYS A 6 8.97 9.18 17.54
CA LYS A 6 7.53 8.84 17.57
C LYS A 6 6.94 8.85 16.16
N ALA A 7 7.31 9.84 15.33
CA ALA A 7 6.85 9.92 13.95
C ALA A 7 7.28 8.70 13.12
N ILE A 8 8.55 8.30 13.18
CA ILE A 8 9.06 7.11 12.50
C ILE A 8 8.29 5.84 12.90
N LYS A 9 7.98 5.67 14.19
CA LYS A 9 7.20 4.50 14.63
C LYS A 9 5.79 4.49 14.05
N ILE A 10 5.13 5.65 14.04
CA ILE A 10 3.80 5.79 13.48
C ILE A 10 3.83 5.45 11.99
N LEU A 11 4.78 6.02 11.25
CA LEU A 11 4.94 5.76 9.82
C LEU A 11 5.21 4.29 9.52
N LEU A 12 6.12 3.64 10.28
CA LEU A 12 6.42 2.22 10.11
C LEU A 12 5.19 1.33 10.39
N VAL A 13 4.39 1.66 11.41
CA VAL A 13 3.19 0.88 11.73
C VAL A 13 2.11 1.09 10.68
N THR A 14 1.77 2.34 10.35
CA THR A 14 0.69 2.64 9.41
C THR A 14 1.00 2.16 8.00
N ASN A 15 2.22 2.39 7.54
CA ASN A 15 2.62 1.88 6.22
C ASN A 15 2.83 0.36 6.23
N GLY A 16 3.27 -0.22 7.35
CA GLY A 16 3.34 -1.66 7.52
C GLY A 16 1.99 -2.35 7.32
N LEU A 17 0.88 -1.75 7.76
CA LEU A 17 -0.47 -2.26 7.51
C LEU A 17 -0.83 -2.23 6.01
N ILE A 18 -0.42 -1.19 5.27
CA ILE A 18 -0.60 -1.10 3.82
C ILE A 18 0.20 -2.20 3.11
N LEU A 19 1.46 -2.40 3.52
CA LEU A 19 2.33 -3.43 2.95
C LEU A 19 1.81 -4.84 3.22
N ILE A 20 1.31 -5.12 4.44
CA ILE A 20 0.65 -6.40 4.74
C ILE A 20 -0.55 -6.59 3.82
N ALA A 21 -1.39 -5.57 3.65
CA ALA A 21 -2.56 -5.64 2.78
C ALA A 21 -2.16 -6.05 1.35
N GLY A 22 -1.21 -5.36 0.73
CA GLY A 22 -0.73 -5.72 -0.62
C GLY A 22 -0.10 -7.13 -0.69
N ALA A 23 0.68 -7.50 0.33
CA ALA A 23 1.36 -8.79 0.39
C ALA A 23 0.40 -9.99 0.57
N MET A 24 -0.80 -9.79 1.10
CA MET A 24 -1.80 -10.87 1.22
C MET A 24 -2.23 -11.43 -0.12
N LEU A 25 -2.29 -10.61 -1.16
CA LEU A 25 -2.71 -11.03 -2.49
C LEU A 25 -1.51 -11.38 -3.39
N GLY A 26 -0.35 -10.76 -3.23
CA GLY A 26 0.78 -10.85 -4.15
C GLY A 26 1.11 -12.27 -4.62
N PRO A 27 1.45 -13.22 -3.73
CA PRO A 27 1.84 -14.58 -4.12
C PRO A 27 0.72 -15.40 -4.77
N ILE A 28 -0.54 -15.06 -4.53
CA ILE A 28 -1.72 -15.80 -4.99
C ILE A 28 -2.53 -15.03 -6.03
N TYR A 29 -1.99 -13.91 -6.54
CA TYR A 29 -2.66 -13.05 -7.50
C TYR A 29 -3.07 -13.77 -8.78
N ALA A 30 -2.18 -14.60 -9.34
CA ALA A 30 -2.47 -15.37 -10.56
C ALA A 30 -3.66 -16.34 -10.36
N LEU A 31 -3.78 -16.95 -9.17
CA LEU A 31 -4.92 -17.83 -8.85
C LEU A 31 -6.24 -17.05 -8.78
N PHE A 32 -6.21 -15.79 -8.34
CA PHE A 32 -7.40 -14.94 -8.39
C PHE A 32 -7.78 -14.61 -9.84
N VAL A 33 -6.81 -14.29 -10.70
CA VAL A 33 -7.06 -14.00 -12.12
C VAL A 33 -7.64 -15.23 -12.83
N GLU A 34 -7.11 -16.41 -12.57
CA GLU A 34 -7.65 -17.66 -13.09
C GLU A 34 -9.11 -17.89 -12.63
N LYS A 35 -9.41 -17.62 -11.36
CA LYS A 35 -10.75 -17.75 -10.80
C LYS A 35 -11.80 -16.88 -11.51
N ILE A 36 -11.41 -15.72 -12.03
CA ILE A 36 -12.30 -14.83 -12.80
C ILE A 36 -12.29 -15.11 -14.31
N GLY A 37 -11.68 -16.22 -14.74
CA GLY A 37 -11.64 -16.67 -16.14
C GLY A 37 -10.49 -16.09 -16.97
N GLY A 38 -9.49 -15.50 -16.34
CA GLY A 38 -8.26 -15.04 -17.00
C GLY A 38 -7.17 -16.11 -17.01
N ASP A 39 -6.08 -15.79 -17.66
CA ASP A 39 -4.89 -16.62 -17.77
C ASP A 39 -3.63 -15.92 -17.21
N LEU A 40 -2.46 -16.55 -17.39
CA LEU A 40 -1.18 -15.99 -16.95
C LEU A 40 -0.83 -14.67 -17.64
N LEU A 41 -1.21 -14.52 -18.92
CA LEU A 41 -0.96 -13.31 -19.68
C LEU A 41 -1.87 -12.17 -19.18
N ASP A 42 -3.12 -12.48 -18.83
CA ASP A 42 -4.05 -11.53 -18.20
C ASP A 42 -3.52 -11.05 -16.85
N ALA A 43 -2.99 -11.94 -16.01
CA ALA A 43 -2.38 -11.59 -14.74
C ALA A 43 -1.17 -10.67 -14.92
N SER A 44 -0.30 -11.00 -15.88
CA SER A 44 0.90 -10.21 -16.20
C SER A 44 0.52 -8.84 -16.77
N SER A 45 -0.47 -8.80 -17.67
CA SER A 45 -0.95 -7.57 -18.29
C SER A 45 -1.61 -6.64 -17.28
N ALA A 46 -2.41 -7.19 -16.36
CA ALA A 46 -3.04 -6.44 -15.30
C ALA A 46 -2.00 -5.82 -14.33
N PHE A 47 -0.95 -6.57 -13.97
CA PHE A 47 0.18 -6.02 -13.22
C PHE A 47 0.92 -4.93 -14.01
N GLY A 48 1.09 -5.11 -15.34
CA GLY A 48 1.66 -4.09 -16.24
C GLY A 48 0.83 -2.79 -16.24
N VAL A 49 -0.49 -2.89 -16.29
CA VAL A 49 -1.41 -1.73 -16.20
C VAL A 49 -1.28 -1.01 -14.87
N PHE A 50 -1.23 -1.75 -13.75
CA PHE A 50 -0.93 -1.20 -12.43
C PHE A 50 0.39 -0.42 -12.44
N ALA A 51 1.47 -1.03 -12.91
CA ALA A 51 2.80 -0.43 -12.93
C ALA A 51 2.87 0.83 -13.82
N LEU A 52 2.21 0.82 -14.98
CA LEU A 52 2.11 1.99 -15.85
C LEU A 52 1.32 3.13 -15.19
N ALA A 53 0.15 2.82 -14.60
CA ALA A 53 -0.64 3.80 -13.88
C ALA A 53 0.15 4.41 -12.72
N ALA A 54 0.82 3.57 -11.92
CA ALA A 54 1.68 4.01 -10.83
C ALA A 54 2.84 4.88 -11.34
N GLY A 55 3.59 4.43 -12.35
CA GLY A 55 4.74 5.14 -12.88
C GLY A 55 4.39 6.53 -13.43
N ILE A 56 3.35 6.63 -14.26
CA ILE A 56 2.87 7.92 -14.82
C ILE A 56 2.43 8.85 -13.69
N THR A 57 1.66 8.32 -12.74
CA THR A 57 1.13 9.13 -11.63
C THR A 57 2.24 9.59 -10.69
N THR A 58 3.24 8.75 -10.42
CA THR A 58 4.39 9.14 -9.59
C THR A 58 5.16 10.34 -10.17
N LEU A 59 5.36 10.38 -11.48
CA LEU A 59 6.01 11.53 -12.14
C LEU A 59 5.24 12.84 -11.94
N ILE A 60 3.93 12.74 -11.80
CA ILE A 60 3.04 13.90 -11.56
C ILE A 60 3.00 14.22 -10.06
N SER A 61 2.72 13.23 -9.21
CA SER A 61 2.53 13.41 -7.77
C SER A 61 3.79 13.89 -7.06
N ALA A 62 4.97 13.43 -7.46
CA ALA A 62 6.24 13.86 -6.89
C ALA A 62 6.46 15.38 -7.04
N ARG A 63 6.08 15.95 -8.18
CA ARG A 63 6.19 17.43 -8.41
C ARG A 63 5.30 18.25 -7.49
N TYR A 64 4.17 17.67 -7.06
CA TYR A 64 3.22 18.33 -6.14
C TYR A 64 3.60 18.10 -4.68
N SER A 65 4.14 16.94 -4.35
CA SER A 65 4.59 16.61 -2.98
C SER A 65 5.61 17.62 -2.44
N ASP A 66 6.54 18.08 -3.29
CA ASP A 66 7.54 19.09 -2.90
C ASP A 66 6.94 20.47 -2.57
N LYS A 67 5.75 20.76 -3.06
CA LYS A 67 5.06 22.05 -2.91
C LYS A 67 4.07 22.08 -1.77
N LEU A 68 3.63 20.93 -1.31
CA LEU A 68 2.59 20.83 -0.29
C LEU A 68 3.21 20.85 1.11
N LYS A 69 2.61 21.64 1.99
CA LYS A 69 3.05 21.76 3.39
C LYS A 69 2.60 20.59 4.27
N GLU A 70 1.53 19.91 3.89
CA GLU A 70 0.87 18.85 4.66
C GLU A 70 0.94 17.52 3.90
N ASN A 71 2.15 16.98 3.76
CA ASN A 71 2.36 15.69 3.07
C ASN A 71 1.64 14.52 3.76
N GLU A 72 1.34 14.62 5.05
CA GLU A 72 0.56 13.62 5.79
C GLU A 72 -0.88 13.47 5.26
N LEU A 73 -1.47 14.53 4.68
CA LEU A 73 -2.78 14.42 4.03
C LEU A 73 -2.71 13.65 2.71
N ILE A 74 -1.58 13.73 2.01
CA ILE A 74 -1.37 12.93 0.80
C ILE A 74 -1.33 11.44 1.14
N LEU A 75 -0.72 11.09 2.28
CA LEU A 75 -0.74 9.70 2.79
C LEU A 75 -2.18 9.23 3.02
N VAL A 76 -3.02 10.07 3.66
CA VAL A 76 -4.42 9.74 3.92
C VAL A 76 -5.18 9.47 2.63
N TRP A 77 -5.02 10.32 1.62
CA TRP A 77 -5.66 10.14 0.31
C TRP A 77 -5.15 8.89 -0.41
N GLY A 78 -3.83 8.69 -0.46
CA GLY A 78 -3.25 7.51 -1.11
C GLY A 78 -3.70 6.20 -0.45
N TYR A 79 -3.68 6.12 0.89
CA TYR A 79 -4.17 4.96 1.63
C TYR A 79 -5.68 4.74 1.44
N GLY A 80 -6.47 5.83 1.38
CA GLY A 80 -7.90 5.76 1.10
C GLY A 80 -8.19 5.19 -0.29
N ILE A 81 -7.48 5.67 -1.33
CA ILE A 81 -7.60 5.17 -2.71
C ILE A 81 -7.17 3.70 -2.80
N MET A 82 -6.07 3.32 -2.14
CA MET A 82 -5.65 1.90 -2.04
C MET A 82 -6.75 1.04 -1.40
N GLY A 83 -7.33 1.52 -0.31
CA GLY A 83 -8.43 0.83 0.37
C GLY A 83 -9.65 0.63 -0.52
N LEU A 84 -10.03 1.66 -1.29
CA LEU A 84 -11.11 1.55 -2.29
C LEU A 84 -10.75 0.56 -3.40
N GLY A 85 -9.51 0.57 -3.89
CA GLY A 85 -9.01 -0.40 -4.87
C GLY A 85 -9.10 -1.84 -4.36
N PHE A 86 -8.64 -2.09 -3.13
CA PHE A 86 -8.72 -3.43 -2.54
C PHE A 86 -10.16 -3.89 -2.29
N LEU A 87 -11.06 -3.02 -1.86
CA LEU A 87 -12.49 -3.35 -1.80
C LEU A 87 -13.06 -3.56 -3.21
N GLY A 88 -12.58 -2.85 -4.21
CA GLY A 88 -12.98 -3.01 -5.60
C GLY A 88 -12.78 -4.43 -6.12
N TYR A 89 -11.76 -5.17 -5.65
CA TYR A 89 -11.58 -6.57 -6.03
C TYR A 89 -12.78 -7.46 -5.69
N THR A 90 -13.59 -7.12 -4.68
CA THR A 90 -14.80 -7.89 -4.35
C THR A 90 -15.85 -7.85 -5.45
N LEU A 91 -15.80 -6.85 -6.33
CA LEU A 91 -16.72 -6.64 -7.45
C LEU A 91 -16.16 -7.14 -8.79
N VAL A 92 -14.89 -7.59 -8.80
CA VAL A 92 -14.23 -8.04 -10.02
C VAL A 92 -14.73 -9.41 -10.43
N ASN A 93 -15.34 -9.46 -11.61
CA ASN A 93 -15.85 -10.68 -12.24
C ASN A 93 -15.39 -10.83 -13.70
N SER A 94 -14.50 -9.96 -14.16
CA SER A 94 -13.96 -9.96 -15.53
C SER A 94 -12.60 -9.29 -15.57
N ILE A 95 -11.83 -9.56 -16.63
CA ILE A 95 -10.50 -8.95 -16.82
C ILE A 95 -10.59 -7.44 -16.96
N TRP A 96 -11.62 -6.92 -17.62
CA TRP A 96 -11.81 -5.46 -17.75
C TRP A 96 -12.04 -4.77 -16.39
N ALA A 97 -12.84 -5.37 -15.53
CA ALA A 97 -13.04 -4.87 -14.17
C ALA A 97 -11.73 -4.94 -13.36
N LEU A 98 -10.94 -6.01 -13.55
CA LEU A 98 -9.61 -6.16 -12.94
C LEU A 98 -8.68 -5.01 -13.36
N LEU A 99 -8.60 -4.70 -14.66
CA LEU A 99 -7.75 -3.60 -15.16
C LEU A 99 -8.12 -2.26 -14.53
N ILE A 100 -9.41 -1.98 -14.36
CA ILE A 100 -9.87 -0.75 -13.70
C ILE A 100 -9.39 -0.71 -12.24
N VAL A 101 -9.53 -1.80 -11.51
CA VAL A 101 -9.07 -1.89 -10.11
C VAL A 101 -7.56 -1.72 -10.03
N GLN A 102 -6.80 -2.28 -10.97
CA GLN A 102 -5.35 -2.12 -11.04
C GLN A 102 -4.93 -0.66 -11.26
N VAL A 103 -5.64 0.07 -12.11
CA VAL A 103 -5.40 1.51 -12.27
C VAL A 103 -5.66 2.26 -10.96
N ILE A 104 -6.77 1.97 -10.26
CA ILE A 104 -7.11 2.63 -8.98
C ILE A 104 -6.01 2.37 -7.93
N ILE A 105 -5.55 1.12 -7.81
CA ILE A 105 -4.48 0.77 -6.87
C ILE A 105 -3.17 1.46 -7.25
N GLY A 106 -2.81 1.45 -8.54
CA GLY A 106 -1.63 2.14 -9.04
C GLY A 106 -1.64 3.65 -8.77
N LEU A 107 -2.80 4.31 -8.93
CA LEU A 107 -2.99 5.71 -8.54
C LEU A 107 -2.78 5.92 -7.04
N GLY A 108 -3.39 5.09 -6.20
CA GLY A 108 -3.25 5.18 -4.75
C GLY A 108 -1.81 5.05 -4.29
N GLU A 109 -1.09 4.06 -4.80
CA GLU A 109 0.31 3.81 -4.48
C GLU A 109 1.21 4.96 -4.93
N ALA A 110 1.04 5.44 -6.15
CA ALA A 110 1.81 6.55 -6.71
C ALA A 110 1.59 7.89 -5.99
N ILE A 111 0.46 8.05 -5.32
CA ILE A 111 0.17 9.24 -4.52
C ILE A 111 0.87 9.15 -3.16
N TYR A 112 0.78 8.00 -2.46
CA TYR A 112 1.30 7.94 -1.10
C TYR A 112 2.81 7.69 -1.02
N VAL A 113 3.42 6.94 -1.94
CA VAL A 113 4.83 6.54 -1.82
C VAL A 113 5.78 7.73 -1.75
N PRO A 114 5.75 8.71 -2.68
CA PRO A 114 6.63 9.89 -2.59
C PRO A 114 6.36 10.73 -1.33
N ALA A 115 5.10 10.83 -0.92
CA ALA A 115 4.73 11.56 0.28
C ALA A 115 5.24 10.87 1.55
N PHE A 116 5.16 9.53 1.60
CA PHE A 116 5.73 8.73 2.68
C PHE A 116 7.24 8.94 2.79
N ASP A 117 7.97 8.82 1.69
CA ASP A 117 9.41 9.00 1.65
C ASP A 117 9.80 10.41 2.10
N ALA A 118 9.06 11.44 1.67
CA ALA A 118 9.28 12.81 2.09
C ALA A 118 9.05 13.02 3.58
N VAL A 119 7.94 12.51 4.14
CA VAL A 119 7.64 12.62 5.58
C VAL A 119 8.62 11.78 6.39
N TYR A 120 8.95 10.56 5.96
CA TYR A 120 9.90 9.70 6.64
C TYR A 120 11.28 10.33 6.71
N SER A 121 11.77 10.87 5.58
CA SER A 121 13.07 11.55 5.48
C SER A 121 13.19 12.75 6.40
N LYS A 122 12.12 13.55 6.58
CA LYS A 122 12.11 14.70 7.49
C LYS A 122 12.34 14.32 8.96
N HIS A 123 12.00 13.10 9.34
CA HIS A 123 12.06 12.63 10.72
C HIS A 123 13.30 11.78 11.02
N LEU A 124 14.17 11.55 10.02
CA LEU A 124 15.41 10.81 10.21
C LEU A 124 16.39 11.56 11.11
N ASP A 125 17.07 10.83 12.01
CA ASP A 125 18.24 11.33 12.73
C ASP A 125 19.46 11.22 11.80
N GLY A 126 20.03 12.35 11.40
CA GLY A 126 21.17 12.41 10.48
C GLY A 126 22.38 11.55 10.87
N LYS A 127 22.50 11.18 12.16
CA LYS A 127 23.54 10.26 12.66
C LYS A 127 23.13 8.78 12.61
N LYS A 128 21.86 8.46 12.25
CA LYS A 128 21.31 7.11 12.31
C LYS A 128 20.49 6.74 11.06
N CYS A 129 20.62 7.51 9.99
CA CYS A 129 19.88 7.29 8.73
C CYS A 129 19.89 5.82 8.27
N GLY A 130 21.06 5.18 8.23
CA GLY A 130 21.15 3.78 7.80
C GLY A 130 20.37 2.82 8.70
N ARG A 131 20.31 3.07 10.01
CA ARG A 131 19.53 2.24 10.94
C ARG A 131 18.01 2.46 10.75
N GLU A 132 17.60 3.68 10.48
CA GLU A 132 16.20 4.05 10.34
C GLU A 132 15.64 3.60 8.98
N TRP A 133 16.41 3.75 7.91
CA TRP A 133 16.09 3.13 6.62
C TRP A 133 16.12 1.60 6.68
N GLY A 134 17.11 1.02 7.40
CA GLY A 134 17.13 -0.43 7.64
C GLY A 134 15.92 -0.94 8.40
N ALA A 135 15.33 -0.13 9.30
CA ALA A 135 14.09 -0.49 9.97
C ALA A 135 12.89 -0.47 9.00
N TRP A 136 12.87 0.48 8.06
CA TRP A 136 11.89 0.53 6.98
C TRP A 136 11.98 -0.71 6.09
N GLU A 137 13.18 -1.03 5.59
CA GLU A 137 13.40 -2.22 4.75
C GLU A 137 13.04 -3.51 5.49
N ALA A 138 13.44 -3.65 6.75
CA ALA A 138 13.08 -4.81 7.56
C ALA A 138 11.54 -4.92 7.75
N THR A 139 10.86 -3.79 7.96
CA THR A 139 9.39 -3.77 8.03
C THR A 139 8.79 -4.27 6.73
N ASN A 140 9.30 -3.85 5.57
CA ASN A 140 8.84 -4.30 4.27
C ASN A 140 8.95 -5.83 4.12
N TYR A 141 10.10 -6.42 4.43
CA TYR A 141 10.27 -7.87 4.35
C TYR A 141 9.42 -8.65 5.35
N PHE A 142 9.31 -8.18 6.60
CA PHE A 142 8.48 -8.85 7.61
C PHE A 142 7.00 -8.79 7.27
N THR A 143 6.52 -7.65 6.77
CA THR A 143 5.12 -7.50 6.34
C THR A 143 4.82 -8.34 5.11
N MET A 144 5.77 -8.44 4.17
CA MET A 144 5.66 -9.32 3.01
C MET A 144 5.54 -10.78 3.43
N ALA A 145 6.41 -11.25 4.32
CA ALA A 145 6.36 -12.63 4.82
C ALA A 145 5.05 -12.92 5.57
N LEU A 146 4.64 -12.02 6.47
CA LEU A 146 3.41 -12.16 7.24
C LEU A 146 2.17 -12.12 6.33
N GLY A 147 2.10 -11.14 5.43
CA GLY A 147 0.99 -10.97 4.49
C GLY A 147 0.83 -12.18 3.56
N ALA A 148 1.94 -12.68 2.99
CA ALA A 148 1.92 -13.83 2.09
C ALA A 148 1.32 -15.08 2.77
N VAL A 149 1.79 -15.41 3.98
CA VAL A 149 1.31 -16.58 4.72
C VAL A 149 -0.14 -16.40 5.18
N THR A 150 -0.47 -15.26 5.78
CA THR A 150 -1.83 -14.99 6.26
C THR A 150 -2.83 -14.89 5.11
N GLY A 151 -2.46 -14.27 3.99
CA GLY A 151 -3.29 -14.20 2.79
C GLY A 151 -3.60 -15.59 2.24
N GLY A 152 -2.60 -16.44 2.06
CA GLY A 152 -2.79 -17.83 1.62
C GLY A 152 -3.71 -18.63 2.55
N LEU A 153 -3.48 -18.56 3.87
CA LEU A 153 -4.31 -19.22 4.86
C LEU A 153 -5.78 -18.75 4.83
N LEU A 154 -5.99 -17.44 4.74
CA LEU A 154 -7.34 -16.87 4.71
C LEU A 154 -8.07 -17.22 3.42
N VAL A 155 -7.41 -17.18 2.26
CA VAL A 155 -8.04 -17.54 0.99
C VAL A 155 -8.42 -19.02 0.97
N THR A 156 -7.55 -19.90 1.47
CA THR A 156 -7.81 -21.33 1.51
C THR A 156 -9.04 -21.66 2.36
N ASN A 157 -9.26 -20.96 3.46
CA ASN A 157 -10.35 -21.28 4.40
C ASN A 157 -11.62 -20.43 4.14
N LEU A 158 -11.48 -19.16 3.72
CA LEU A 158 -12.57 -18.19 3.69
C LEU A 158 -12.77 -17.54 2.30
N GLY A 159 -11.88 -17.83 1.35
CA GLY A 159 -11.97 -17.31 -0.02
C GLY A 159 -11.42 -15.89 -0.19
N PHE A 160 -11.31 -15.46 -1.45
CA PHE A 160 -10.69 -14.20 -1.84
C PHE A 160 -11.42 -12.95 -1.31
N ASN A 161 -12.75 -12.95 -1.26
CA ASN A 161 -13.50 -11.77 -0.82
C ASN A 161 -13.14 -11.37 0.61
N THR A 162 -12.85 -12.35 1.47
CA THR A 162 -12.45 -12.08 2.86
C THR A 162 -11.15 -11.30 2.92
N ILE A 163 -10.14 -11.69 2.13
CA ILE A 163 -8.87 -10.94 2.16
C ILE A 163 -9.04 -9.54 1.58
N PHE A 164 -9.85 -9.34 0.53
CA PHE A 164 -10.08 -8.02 -0.06
C PHE A 164 -10.71 -7.05 0.93
N ILE A 165 -11.67 -7.53 1.73
CA ILE A 165 -12.28 -6.73 2.81
C ILE A 165 -11.24 -6.40 3.89
N ILE A 166 -10.43 -7.37 4.31
CA ILE A 166 -9.37 -7.15 5.30
C ILE A 166 -8.34 -6.14 4.78
N MET A 167 -7.87 -6.30 3.52
CA MET A 167 -6.93 -5.39 2.86
C MET A 167 -7.47 -3.95 2.85
N GLY A 168 -8.72 -3.77 2.43
CA GLY A 168 -9.39 -2.47 2.44
C GLY A 168 -9.48 -1.88 3.85
N PHE A 169 -9.87 -2.69 4.84
CA PHE A 169 -9.95 -2.26 6.24
C PHE A 169 -8.60 -1.81 6.79
N LEU A 170 -7.50 -2.52 6.52
CA LEU A 170 -6.15 -2.14 6.96
C LEU A 170 -5.73 -0.79 6.37
N CYS A 171 -6.05 -0.53 5.10
CA CYS A 171 -5.78 0.75 4.45
C CYS A 171 -6.58 1.88 5.08
N PHE A 172 -7.89 1.71 5.28
CA PHE A 172 -8.72 2.74 5.92
C PHE A 172 -8.35 2.96 7.37
N ALA A 173 -8.02 1.93 8.14
CA ALA A 173 -7.55 2.07 9.51
C ALA A 173 -6.28 2.93 9.58
N SER A 174 -5.33 2.69 8.65
CA SER A 174 -4.11 3.50 8.54
C SER A 174 -4.40 4.94 8.15
N ALA A 175 -5.28 5.16 7.15
CA ALA A 175 -5.68 6.48 6.71
C ALA A 175 -6.37 7.28 7.83
N ILE A 176 -7.34 6.68 8.51
CA ILE A 176 -8.07 7.30 9.62
C ILE A 176 -7.12 7.61 10.77
N TYR A 177 -6.21 6.70 11.12
CA TYR A 177 -5.25 6.92 12.19
C TYR A 177 -4.36 8.14 11.89
N ILE A 178 -3.79 8.26 10.68
CA ILE A 178 -2.99 9.43 10.30
C ILE A 178 -3.84 10.70 10.29
N PHE A 179 -5.07 10.63 9.78
CA PHE A 179 -5.97 11.79 9.72
C PHE A 179 -6.29 12.37 11.11
N LEU A 180 -6.46 11.50 12.10
CA LEU A 180 -6.77 11.89 13.49
C LEU A 180 -5.55 12.37 14.29
N LEU A 181 -4.32 12.21 13.75
CA LEU A 181 -3.13 12.69 14.45
C LEU A 181 -3.05 14.23 14.48
N PRO A 182 -2.57 14.82 15.59
CA PRO A 182 -2.22 16.23 15.58
C PRO A 182 -1.15 16.53 14.53
N ARG A 183 -1.33 17.57 13.71
CA ARG A 183 -0.43 17.97 12.62
C ARG A 183 1.04 18.17 13.03
N LYS A 184 1.32 18.40 14.30
CA LYS A 184 2.67 18.57 14.86
C LYS A 184 3.44 17.26 15.04
N VAL A 185 2.81 16.11 14.76
CA VAL A 185 3.42 14.79 15.00
C VAL A 185 4.17 14.26 13.80
N LEU A 186 3.69 14.57 12.57
CA LEU A 186 4.28 14.18 11.27
C LEU A 186 4.74 15.39 10.41
#